data_0a8c00fb8dcc737e4ff081eae47574c5
#
_entry.id   0a8c00fb8dcc737e4ff081eae47574c5
#
_cell.length_a   1.000
_cell.length_b   1.000
_cell.length_c   1.000
_cell.angle_alpha   90.00
_cell.angle_beta   90.00
_cell.angle_gamma   90.00
#
_symmetry.space_group_name_H-M   'P 1'
#
loop_
_entity.id
_entity.type
_entity.pdbx_description
1 polymer ?
#
loop_
_entity_poly.entity_id
_entity_poly.type
_entity_poly.pdbx_seq_one_letter_code
_entity_poly.pdbx_strand_id
1 'polypeptide(L)'
;MRLSFLGSAFSLLLVLTFGCKAKPVVPLRVAAAADLAHAFDEIRPAFVAQNPGELTITLGSTGLLARQIIQGAPFDLFLAANSSYVDQVVKAGACDGTTERSYARGRLVIWVKASDGAALTLSSVADPRFKHIAIANPEHAPYGVAAREALTRAGVWSSVSARMVYGENVQQAMELAQTGNADVAIVGLSLAIGAKGGSWSLVDEAGYTPIDQALVVCNHGANAAAARKLAAFLSEPSGHAILRKYGFLLPGEALAKTP
;
A
#
# COMPACT_ATOMS: atom_id res chain seq x y z
N MET A 1 43.11 -83.99 6.43
CA MET A 1 42.45 -82.93 7.16
C MET A 1 42.27 -81.78 6.20
N ARG A 2 41.06 -81.61 5.58
CA ARG A 2 40.78 -80.57 4.59
C ARG A 2 39.92 -79.49 5.25
N LEU A 3 40.42 -78.26 5.37
CA LEU A 3 39.67 -77.11 5.81
C LEU A 3 39.03 -76.48 4.57
N SER A 4 37.68 -76.37 4.58
CA SER A 4 36.91 -75.62 3.60
C SER A 4 36.68 -74.21 4.10
N PHE A 5 37.16 -73.21 3.33
CA PHE A 5 36.83 -71.82 3.56
C PHE A 5 35.53 -71.46 2.83
N LEU A 6 34.49 -71.10 3.56
CA LEU A 6 33.29 -70.46 3.05
C LEU A 6 33.54 -68.95 2.96
N GLY A 7 33.62 -68.43 1.73
CA GLY A 7 33.66 -67.00 1.50
C GLY A 7 32.24 -66.43 1.47
N SER A 8 31.91 -65.55 2.45
CA SER A 8 30.65 -64.80 2.48
C SER A 8 30.79 -63.54 1.61
N ALA A 9 30.10 -63.51 0.49
CA ALA A 9 30.00 -62.32 -0.33
C ALA A 9 28.99 -61.32 0.29
N PHE A 10 29.48 -60.21 0.84
CA PHE A 10 28.64 -59.11 1.38
C PHE A 10 28.30 -58.17 0.22
N SER A 11 27.09 -58.30 -0.33
CA SER A 11 26.57 -57.42 -1.39
C SER A 11 26.21 -56.04 -0.79
N LEU A 12 27.04 -55.05 -1.02
CA LEU A 12 26.78 -53.63 -0.62
C LEU A 12 25.74 -53.00 -1.52
N LEU A 13 24.50 -52.91 -1.08
CA LEU A 13 23.40 -52.27 -1.77
C LEU A 13 23.55 -50.75 -1.70
N LEU A 14 24.04 -50.09 -2.73
CA LEU A 14 24.21 -48.64 -2.84
C LEU A 14 22.83 -48.02 -3.07
N VAL A 15 22.17 -47.50 -2.02
CA VAL A 15 20.91 -46.72 -2.09
C VAL A 15 21.23 -45.33 -2.61
N LEU A 16 21.03 -45.07 -3.92
CA LEU A 16 21.06 -43.72 -4.47
C LEU A 16 19.81 -42.95 -4.02
N THR A 17 19.94 -42.15 -2.97
CA THR A 17 18.92 -41.16 -2.59
C THR A 17 18.96 -40.03 -3.59
N PHE A 18 18.03 -40.01 -4.54
CA PHE A 18 17.74 -38.83 -5.35
C PHE A 18 17.13 -37.77 -4.43
N GLY A 19 17.97 -36.91 -3.86
CA GLY A 19 17.55 -35.72 -3.15
C GLY A 19 16.85 -34.78 -4.13
N CYS A 20 15.53 -34.75 -4.12
CA CYS A 20 14.75 -33.72 -4.80
C CYS A 20 15.13 -32.37 -4.18
N LYS A 21 16.06 -31.60 -4.76
CA LYS A 21 16.32 -30.21 -4.37
C LYS A 21 15.06 -29.42 -4.69
N ALA A 22 14.26 -29.09 -3.68
CA ALA A 22 13.17 -28.13 -3.84
C ALA A 22 13.74 -26.85 -4.47
N LYS A 23 13.15 -26.39 -5.57
CA LYS A 23 13.52 -25.10 -6.16
C LYS A 23 13.36 -24.03 -5.08
N PRO A 24 14.34 -23.11 -4.90
CA PRO A 24 14.21 -22.04 -3.96
C PRO A 24 12.94 -21.24 -4.27
N VAL A 25 12.10 -21.06 -3.27
CA VAL A 25 10.90 -20.22 -3.39
C VAL A 25 11.37 -18.78 -3.53
N VAL A 26 11.11 -18.19 -4.69
CA VAL A 26 11.41 -16.77 -4.93
C VAL A 26 10.23 -15.95 -4.37
N PRO A 27 10.45 -15.11 -3.34
CA PRO A 27 9.38 -14.32 -2.77
C PRO A 27 8.86 -13.29 -3.78
N LEU A 28 7.54 -13.05 -3.76
CA LEU A 28 6.94 -11.91 -4.45
C LEU A 28 7.20 -10.65 -3.61
N ARG A 29 7.91 -9.67 -4.16
CA ARG A 29 8.24 -8.41 -3.49
C ARG A 29 7.39 -7.28 -4.05
N VAL A 30 6.55 -6.71 -3.19
CA VAL A 30 5.61 -5.65 -3.56
C VAL A 30 6.01 -4.35 -2.90
N ALA A 31 6.16 -3.28 -3.69
CA ALA A 31 6.19 -1.91 -3.21
C ALA A 31 4.78 -1.35 -3.26
N ALA A 32 4.21 -0.96 -2.13
CA ALA A 32 2.83 -0.50 -2.06
C ALA A 32 2.70 0.82 -1.30
N ALA A 33 1.82 1.68 -1.79
CA ALA A 33 1.45 2.90 -1.10
C ALA A 33 0.89 2.59 0.30
N ALA A 34 1.30 3.37 1.29
CA ALA A 34 1.06 3.09 2.70
C ALA A 34 -0.43 3.16 3.12
N ASP A 35 -1.29 3.75 2.29
CA ASP A 35 -2.74 3.73 2.48
C ASP A 35 -3.36 2.33 2.33
N LEU A 36 -2.63 1.39 1.71
CA LEU A 36 -3.04 -0.01 1.57
C LEU A 36 -2.75 -0.88 2.81
N ALA A 37 -2.15 -0.33 3.87
CA ALA A 37 -1.68 -1.11 5.02
C ALA A 37 -2.74 -2.08 5.55
N HIS A 38 -3.91 -1.58 5.94
CA HIS A 38 -4.99 -2.43 6.49
C HIS A 38 -5.64 -3.31 5.42
N ALA A 39 -5.71 -2.88 4.17
CA ALA A 39 -6.22 -3.73 3.10
C ALA A 39 -5.30 -4.94 2.87
N PHE A 40 -3.98 -4.78 3.00
CA PHE A 40 -3.04 -5.89 2.87
C PHE A 40 -3.08 -6.88 4.02
N ASP A 41 -3.59 -6.54 5.18
CA ASP A 41 -3.85 -7.50 6.26
C ASP A 41 -4.84 -8.59 5.81
N GLU A 42 -5.75 -8.27 4.87
CA GLU A 42 -6.72 -9.20 4.29
C GLU A 42 -6.32 -9.69 2.88
N ILE A 43 -5.76 -8.84 2.04
CA ILE A 43 -5.30 -9.20 0.68
C ILE A 43 -4.25 -10.31 0.77
N ARG A 44 -3.24 -10.18 1.65
CA ARG A 44 -2.15 -11.15 1.77
C ARG A 44 -2.67 -12.57 2.03
N PRO A 45 -3.42 -12.87 3.09
CA PRO A 45 -3.90 -14.22 3.34
C PRO A 45 -4.85 -14.72 2.25
N ALA A 46 -5.73 -13.88 1.70
CA ALA A 46 -6.65 -14.25 0.64
C ALA A 46 -5.92 -14.62 -0.67
N PHE A 47 -4.90 -13.87 -1.04
CA PHE A 47 -4.07 -14.14 -2.21
C PHE A 47 -3.22 -15.40 -2.04
N VAL A 48 -2.52 -15.54 -0.90
CA VAL A 48 -1.63 -16.68 -0.62
C VAL A 48 -2.40 -18.01 -0.54
N ALA A 49 -3.65 -17.99 -0.05
CA ALA A 49 -4.50 -19.17 -0.05
C ALA A 49 -4.74 -19.76 -1.45
N GLN A 50 -4.78 -18.91 -2.49
CA GLN A 50 -4.97 -19.32 -3.88
C GLN A 50 -3.64 -19.44 -4.65
N ASN A 51 -2.60 -18.78 -4.19
CA ASN A 51 -1.28 -18.71 -4.83
C ASN A 51 -0.19 -18.98 -3.79
N PRO A 52 0.04 -20.24 -3.41
CA PRO A 52 1.03 -20.56 -2.39
C PRO A 52 2.42 -20.01 -2.75
N GLY A 53 3.04 -19.33 -1.80
CA GLY A 53 4.34 -18.69 -1.96
C GLY A 53 4.58 -17.64 -0.89
N GLU A 54 5.79 -17.08 -0.88
CA GLU A 54 6.16 -16.00 0.02
C GLU A 54 5.80 -14.66 -0.61
N LEU A 55 5.11 -13.79 0.15
CA LEU A 55 4.74 -12.43 -0.23
C LEU A 55 5.30 -11.45 0.78
N THR A 56 6.23 -10.61 0.34
CA THR A 56 6.81 -9.50 1.11
C THR A 56 6.25 -8.18 0.61
N ILE A 57 5.77 -7.34 1.52
CA ILE A 57 5.19 -6.04 1.18
C ILE A 57 6.00 -4.95 1.88
N THR A 58 6.49 -3.99 1.10
CA THR A 58 7.11 -2.76 1.59
C THR A 58 6.12 -1.62 1.41
N LEU A 59 5.60 -1.13 2.53
CA LEU A 59 4.70 0.03 2.57
C LEU A 59 5.53 1.31 2.66
N GLY A 60 5.12 2.32 1.89
CA GLY A 60 5.85 3.59 1.91
C GLY A 60 5.15 4.70 1.15
N SER A 61 5.80 5.85 1.09
CA SER A 61 5.38 6.94 0.21
C SER A 61 5.58 6.55 -1.24
N THR A 62 4.57 6.75 -2.06
CA THR A 62 4.58 6.42 -3.49
C THR A 62 5.80 6.99 -4.21
N GLY A 63 6.15 8.27 -3.97
CA GLY A 63 7.29 8.89 -4.64
C GLY A 63 8.64 8.37 -4.17
N LEU A 64 8.77 7.97 -2.89
CA LEU A 64 10.01 7.34 -2.41
C LEU A 64 10.17 5.94 -2.99
N LEU A 65 9.10 5.15 -3.03
CA LEU A 65 9.11 3.81 -3.63
C LEU A 65 9.41 3.87 -5.13
N ALA A 66 8.81 4.82 -5.86
CA ALA A 66 9.11 5.03 -7.28
C ALA A 66 10.61 5.33 -7.51
N ARG A 67 11.22 6.20 -6.67
CA ARG A 67 12.66 6.47 -6.73
C ARG A 67 13.51 5.23 -6.48
N GLN A 68 13.16 4.42 -5.49
CA GLN A 68 13.86 3.15 -5.22
C GLN A 68 13.78 2.18 -6.40
N ILE A 69 12.60 2.06 -7.03
CA ILE A 69 12.39 1.23 -8.21
C ILE A 69 13.24 1.71 -9.39
N ILE A 70 13.28 3.00 -9.65
CA ILE A 70 14.12 3.60 -10.71
C ILE A 70 15.61 3.35 -10.43
N GLN A 71 16.02 3.32 -9.17
CA GLN A 71 17.38 3.01 -8.73
C GLN A 71 17.71 1.51 -8.72
N GLY A 72 16.80 0.65 -9.18
CA GLY A 72 17.02 -0.78 -9.32
C GLY A 72 16.62 -1.63 -8.11
N ALA A 73 15.83 -1.11 -7.18
CA ALA A 73 15.31 -1.92 -6.08
C ALA A 73 14.50 -3.12 -6.64
N PRO A 74 14.72 -4.34 -6.11
CA PRO A 74 14.22 -5.59 -6.69
C PRO A 74 12.75 -5.87 -6.33
N PHE A 75 11.86 -4.93 -6.65
CA PHE A 75 10.43 -5.12 -6.54
C PHE A 75 9.86 -5.77 -7.80
N ASP A 76 8.86 -6.63 -7.62
CA ASP A 76 8.14 -7.31 -8.69
C ASP A 76 6.87 -6.56 -9.11
N LEU A 77 6.21 -5.89 -8.15
CA LEU A 77 4.97 -5.15 -8.36
C LEU A 77 5.04 -3.82 -7.61
N PHE A 78 4.59 -2.75 -8.27
CA PHE A 78 4.41 -1.43 -7.68
C PHE A 78 2.93 -1.06 -7.66
N LEU A 79 2.40 -0.71 -6.48
CA LEU A 79 1.06 -0.18 -6.27
C LEU A 79 1.19 1.27 -5.80
N ALA A 80 0.90 2.20 -6.69
CA ALA A 80 1.07 3.63 -6.49
C ALA A 80 -0.27 4.28 -6.11
N ALA A 81 -0.25 5.22 -5.17
CA ALA A 81 -1.42 6.05 -4.85
C ALA A 81 -1.62 7.22 -5.83
N ASN A 82 -0.84 7.30 -6.90
CA ASN A 82 -1.03 8.23 -8.00
C ASN A 82 -0.39 7.67 -9.27
N SER A 83 -1.16 7.60 -10.37
CA SER A 83 -0.73 7.04 -11.66
C SER A 83 0.50 7.73 -12.25
N SER A 84 0.71 9.03 -12.01
CA SER A 84 1.88 9.74 -12.52
C SER A 84 3.22 9.17 -12.06
N TYR A 85 3.26 8.48 -10.91
CA TYR A 85 4.47 7.77 -10.46
C TYR A 85 4.65 6.43 -11.17
N VAL A 86 3.56 5.79 -11.64
CA VAL A 86 3.66 4.64 -12.55
C VAL A 86 4.25 5.08 -13.87
N ASP A 87 3.77 6.18 -14.45
CA ASP A 87 4.36 6.78 -15.66
C ASP A 87 5.87 7.01 -15.52
N GLN A 88 6.32 7.51 -14.35
CA GLN A 88 7.74 7.77 -14.09
C GLN A 88 8.59 6.48 -14.11
N VAL A 89 8.15 5.40 -13.43
CA VAL A 89 8.91 4.14 -13.39
C VAL A 89 8.88 3.42 -14.74
N VAL A 90 7.79 3.56 -15.52
CA VAL A 90 7.68 3.04 -16.88
C VAL A 90 8.61 3.80 -17.82
N LYS A 91 8.57 5.15 -17.79
CA LYS A 91 9.45 5.99 -18.60
C LYS A 91 10.94 5.76 -18.32
N ALA A 92 11.29 5.43 -17.09
CA ALA A 92 12.65 5.06 -16.70
C ALA A 92 13.05 3.63 -17.14
N GLY A 93 12.14 2.85 -17.76
CA GLY A 93 12.38 1.44 -18.13
C GLY A 93 12.43 0.46 -16.96
N ALA A 94 12.08 0.92 -15.75
CA ALA A 94 12.15 0.09 -14.54
C ALA A 94 10.94 -0.86 -14.39
N CYS A 95 9.82 -0.56 -15.05
CA CYS A 95 8.60 -1.39 -15.04
C CYS A 95 8.00 -1.52 -16.45
N ASP A 96 7.20 -2.59 -16.65
CA ASP A 96 6.55 -2.95 -17.91
C ASP A 96 5.22 -2.20 -18.07
N GLY A 97 5.21 -1.09 -18.79
CA GLY A 97 4.03 -0.25 -19.02
C GLY A 97 2.82 -0.99 -19.65
N THR A 98 3.04 -2.13 -20.33
CA THR A 98 1.92 -2.94 -20.87
C THR A 98 1.07 -3.59 -19.76
N THR A 99 1.59 -3.62 -18.53
CA THR A 99 0.93 -4.19 -17.35
C THR A 99 0.25 -3.15 -16.49
N GLU A 100 0.41 -1.86 -16.82
CA GLU A 100 -0.23 -0.78 -16.08
C GLU A 100 -1.75 -0.91 -16.08
N ARG A 101 -2.35 -0.70 -14.92
CA ARG A 101 -3.80 -0.61 -14.78
C ARG A 101 -4.20 0.14 -13.51
N SER A 102 -5.29 0.90 -13.59
CA SER A 102 -5.94 1.46 -12.40
C SER A 102 -6.56 0.32 -11.58
N TYR A 103 -6.44 0.40 -10.24
CA TYR A 103 -7.04 -0.60 -9.35
C TYR A 103 -7.97 0.01 -8.30
N ALA A 104 -7.81 1.29 -7.95
CA ALA A 104 -8.61 1.97 -6.93
C ALA A 104 -8.55 3.49 -7.06
N ARG A 105 -9.43 4.18 -6.33
CA ARG A 105 -9.32 5.59 -5.98
C ARG A 105 -9.40 5.75 -4.47
N GLY A 106 -8.40 6.41 -3.89
CA GLY A 106 -8.35 6.74 -2.49
C GLY A 106 -9.22 7.96 -2.15
N ARG A 107 -9.67 8.03 -0.90
CA ARG A 107 -10.45 9.16 -0.38
C ARG A 107 -9.77 9.77 0.84
N LEU A 108 -9.91 11.08 1.00
CA LEU A 108 -9.31 11.85 2.08
C LEU A 108 -10.30 12.04 3.23
N VAL A 109 -9.82 11.95 4.47
CA VAL A 109 -10.58 12.22 5.69
C VAL A 109 -9.80 13.11 6.64
N ILE A 110 -10.54 13.81 7.50
CA ILE A 110 -10.01 14.43 8.72
C ILE A 110 -10.25 13.43 9.84
N TRP A 111 -9.20 13.05 10.57
CA TRP A 111 -9.25 12.10 11.68
C TRP A 111 -8.79 12.73 12.98
N VAL A 112 -9.48 12.43 14.09
CA VAL A 112 -9.11 12.81 15.45
C VAL A 112 -9.21 11.63 16.39
N LYS A 113 -8.33 11.59 17.40
CA LYS A 113 -8.31 10.52 18.42
C LYS A 113 -9.52 10.56 19.34
N ALA A 114 -9.93 11.77 19.74
CA ALA A 114 -11.12 12.01 20.58
C ALA A 114 -12.02 13.00 19.87
N SER A 115 -13.32 12.72 19.85
CA SER A 115 -14.33 13.59 19.24
C SER A 115 -15.37 13.95 20.27
N ASP A 116 -15.83 15.19 20.20
CA ASP A 116 -17.02 15.70 20.89
C ASP A 116 -18.33 15.36 20.17
N GLY A 117 -18.25 14.53 19.11
CA GLY A 117 -19.37 14.14 18.26
C GLY A 117 -19.64 15.09 17.09
N ALA A 118 -18.95 16.23 17.00
CA ALA A 118 -19.11 17.15 15.88
C ALA A 118 -18.35 16.65 14.64
N ALA A 119 -18.99 16.74 13.47
CA ALA A 119 -18.32 16.50 12.20
C ALA A 119 -17.27 17.60 11.95
N LEU A 120 -16.04 17.17 11.64
CA LEU A 120 -14.95 18.10 11.31
C LEU A 120 -15.01 18.48 9.84
N THR A 121 -14.76 19.75 9.56
CA THR A 121 -14.56 20.30 8.22
C THR A 121 -13.13 20.80 8.06
N LEU A 122 -12.68 21.03 6.84
CA LEU A 122 -11.36 21.62 6.60
C LEU A 122 -11.23 23.00 7.29
N SER A 123 -12.31 23.79 7.33
CA SER A 123 -12.31 25.09 8.03
C SER A 123 -12.16 24.92 9.55
N SER A 124 -12.73 23.86 10.14
CA SER A 124 -12.59 23.62 11.57
C SER A 124 -11.17 23.18 11.97
N VAL A 125 -10.35 22.70 11.05
CA VAL A 125 -8.93 22.40 11.29
C VAL A 125 -8.13 23.68 11.61
N ALA A 126 -8.62 24.85 11.20
CA ALA A 126 -8.02 26.13 11.55
C ALA A 126 -8.20 26.53 13.02
N ASP A 127 -9.07 25.87 13.78
CA ASP A 127 -9.28 26.11 15.21
C ASP A 127 -7.93 26.06 15.96
N PRO A 128 -7.63 27.07 16.81
CA PRO A 128 -6.40 27.11 17.62
C PRO A 128 -6.21 25.93 18.58
N ARG A 129 -7.27 25.18 18.90
CA ARG A 129 -7.17 23.93 19.71
C ARG A 129 -6.29 22.88 19.06
N PHE A 130 -6.24 22.82 17.72
CA PHE A 130 -5.36 21.93 16.96
C PHE A 130 -3.98 22.58 16.77
N LYS A 131 -3.06 22.29 17.67
CA LYS A 131 -1.69 22.83 17.65
C LYS A 131 -0.79 22.11 16.66
N HIS A 132 -1.02 20.82 16.46
CA HIS A 132 -0.25 19.95 15.54
C HIS A 132 -1.22 19.24 14.60
N ILE A 133 -1.04 19.46 13.30
CA ILE A 133 -1.89 18.94 12.23
C ILE A 133 -1.04 18.01 11.38
N ALA A 134 -1.31 16.71 11.40
CA ALA A 134 -0.53 15.73 10.66
C ALA A 134 -1.06 15.57 9.23
N ILE A 135 -0.15 15.63 8.27
CA ILE A 135 -0.35 15.19 6.88
C ILE A 135 0.86 14.41 6.41
N ALA A 136 0.72 13.58 5.39
CA ALA A 136 1.89 13.01 4.71
C ALA A 136 2.71 14.13 4.03
N ASN A 137 4.04 13.94 3.89
CA ASN A 137 4.88 14.94 3.25
C ASN A 137 4.50 15.14 1.78
N PRO A 138 3.99 16.32 1.37
CA PRO A 138 3.51 16.58 0.01
C PRO A 138 4.61 16.57 -1.06
N GLU A 139 5.89 16.60 -0.67
CA GLU A 139 7.01 16.54 -1.63
C GLU A 139 7.11 15.17 -2.36
N HIS A 140 6.53 14.11 -1.77
CA HIS A 140 6.61 12.77 -2.34
C HIS A 140 5.42 11.84 -2.02
N ALA A 141 4.44 12.28 -1.22
CA ALA A 141 3.29 11.50 -0.84
C ALA A 141 1.99 12.04 -1.46
N PRO A 142 1.28 11.29 -2.31
CA PRO A 142 0.05 11.73 -2.96
C PRO A 142 -1.04 12.22 -1.99
N TYR A 143 -1.23 11.55 -0.87
CA TYR A 143 -2.17 11.99 0.17
C TYR A 143 -1.77 13.32 0.81
N GLY A 144 -0.47 13.59 0.90
CA GLY A 144 0.03 14.89 1.37
C GLY A 144 -0.24 16.01 0.38
N VAL A 145 -0.07 15.73 -0.92
CA VAL A 145 -0.46 16.67 -1.99
C VAL A 145 -1.95 16.97 -1.92
N ALA A 146 -2.79 15.93 -1.86
CA ALA A 146 -4.24 16.07 -1.77
C ALA A 146 -4.68 16.86 -0.52
N ALA A 147 -4.08 16.58 0.64
CA ALA A 147 -4.35 17.32 1.88
C ALA A 147 -4.00 18.80 1.77
N ARG A 148 -2.81 19.11 1.21
CA ARG A 148 -2.39 20.51 0.97
C ARG A 148 -3.33 21.22 -0.02
N GLU A 149 -3.72 20.56 -1.11
CA GLU A 149 -4.68 21.12 -2.07
C GLU A 149 -6.03 21.39 -1.42
N ALA A 150 -6.57 20.44 -0.66
CA ALA A 150 -7.85 20.58 0.03
C ALA A 150 -7.85 21.76 1.01
N LEU A 151 -6.81 21.89 1.83
CA LEU A 151 -6.65 23.01 2.76
C LEU A 151 -6.46 24.34 2.01
N THR A 152 -5.78 24.34 0.88
CA THR A 152 -5.57 25.54 0.05
C THR A 152 -6.87 25.99 -0.58
N ARG A 153 -7.65 25.08 -1.18
CA ARG A 153 -8.95 25.39 -1.79
C ARG A 153 -9.99 25.82 -0.75
N ALA A 154 -9.91 25.27 0.47
CA ALA A 154 -10.73 25.73 1.61
C ALA A 154 -10.29 27.10 2.16
N GLY A 155 -9.21 27.70 1.67
CA GLY A 155 -8.71 29.00 2.11
C GLY A 155 -8.02 29.00 3.47
N VAL A 156 -7.72 27.83 4.05
CA VAL A 156 -7.16 27.74 5.42
C VAL A 156 -5.67 27.39 5.47
N TRP A 157 -5.04 27.04 4.34
CA TRP A 157 -3.64 26.60 4.32
C TRP A 157 -2.69 27.60 5.02
N SER A 158 -2.82 28.90 4.71
CA SER A 158 -1.93 29.94 5.28
C SER A 158 -2.04 30.05 6.81
N SER A 159 -3.22 29.79 7.37
CA SER A 159 -3.44 29.85 8.82
C SER A 159 -2.99 28.60 9.57
N VAL A 160 -2.83 27.46 8.86
CA VAL A 160 -2.49 26.18 9.47
C VAL A 160 -1.07 25.69 9.13
N SER A 161 -0.44 26.20 8.09
CA SER A 161 0.84 25.72 7.56
C SER A 161 1.97 25.69 8.61
N ALA A 162 2.02 26.65 9.52
CA ALA A 162 3.01 26.69 10.60
C ALA A 162 2.79 25.62 11.69
N ARG A 163 1.62 24.97 11.70
CA ARG A 163 1.24 23.89 12.64
C ARG A 163 1.34 22.49 12.03
N MET A 164 1.81 22.39 10.77
CA MET A 164 1.91 21.11 10.08
C MET A 164 3.02 20.25 10.66
N VAL A 165 2.68 18.97 10.88
CA VAL A 165 3.62 17.90 11.19
C VAL A 165 3.56 16.90 10.05
N TYR A 166 4.72 16.61 9.46
CA TYR A 166 4.80 15.77 8.28
C TYR A 166 5.19 14.34 8.62
N GLY A 167 4.32 13.37 8.27
CA GLY A 167 4.71 11.97 8.16
C GLY A 167 5.42 11.71 6.84
N GLU A 168 6.39 10.81 6.82
CA GLU A 168 7.05 10.38 5.57
C GLU A 168 6.04 9.82 4.57
N ASN A 169 5.02 9.14 5.08
CA ASN A 169 3.90 8.61 4.30
C ASN A 169 2.57 8.81 5.07
N VAL A 170 1.45 8.44 4.43
CA VAL A 170 0.13 8.68 5.00
C VAL A 170 -0.17 7.82 6.24
N GLN A 171 0.43 6.64 6.36
CA GLN A 171 0.31 5.80 7.56
C GLN A 171 1.02 6.46 8.75
N GLN A 172 2.24 6.97 8.56
CA GLN A 172 2.95 7.67 9.62
C GLN A 172 2.22 8.95 10.05
N ALA A 173 1.59 9.68 9.10
CA ALA A 173 0.75 10.82 9.46
C ALA A 173 -0.44 10.40 10.36
N MET A 174 -1.06 9.26 10.08
CA MET A 174 -2.10 8.68 10.93
C MET A 174 -1.56 8.29 12.31
N GLU A 175 -0.41 7.65 12.37
CA GLU A 175 0.26 7.24 13.61
C GLU A 175 0.59 8.43 14.52
N LEU A 176 1.01 9.57 13.95
CA LEU A 176 1.24 10.81 14.74
C LEU A 176 -0.02 11.24 15.48
N ALA A 177 -1.19 11.20 14.86
CA ALA A 177 -2.44 11.55 15.52
C ALA A 177 -2.91 10.45 16.49
N GLN A 178 -2.77 9.18 16.15
CA GLN A 178 -3.12 8.07 17.04
C GLN A 178 -2.31 8.07 18.34
N THR A 179 -1.04 8.42 18.27
CA THR A 179 -0.14 8.47 19.43
C THR A 179 -0.25 9.78 20.23
N GLY A 180 -0.97 10.79 19.69
CA GLY A 180 -1.12 12.10 20.32
C GLY A 180 0.03 13.08 20.04
N ASN A 181 0.92 12.74 19.09
CA ASN A 181 1.94 13.67 18.58
C ASN A 181 1.35 14.68 17.56
N ALA A 182 0.11 14.46 17.13
CA ALA A 182 -0.71 15.44 16.44
C ALA A 182 -2.14 15.41 17.00
N ASP A 183 -2.82 16.55 16.99
CA ASP A 183 -4.18 16.70 17.49
C ASP A 183 -5.22 16.22 16.48
N VAL A 184 -4.89 16.36 15.19
CA VAL A 184 -5.73 16.00 14.03
C VAL A 184 -4.84 15.55 12.89
N ALA A 185 -5.33 14.64 12.07
CA ALA A 185 -4.66 14.22 10.84
C ALA A 185 -5.58 14.34 9.64
N ILE A 186 -5.01 14.65 8.46
CA ILE A 186 -5.70 14.57 7.17
C ILE A 186 -5.04 13.43 6.39
N VAL A 187 -5.76 12.31 6.27
CA VAL A 187 -5.21 11.01 5.87
C VAL A 187 -6.16 10.23 4.97
N GLY A 188 -5.75 9.04 4.53
CA GLY A 188 -6.59 8.14 3.75
C GLY A 188 -7.74 7.55 4.56
N LEU A 189 -8.93 7.50 3.97
CA LEU A 189 -10.10 6.83 4.57
C LEU A 189 -9.81 5.37 4.91
N SER A 190 -9.01 4.68 4.11
CA SER A 190 -8.63 3.29 4.34
C SER A 190 -7.92 3.05 5.67
N LEU A 191 -7.10 4.01 6.09
CA LEU A 191 -6.41 3.97 7.39
C LEU A 191 -7.38 4.30 8.53
N ALA A 192 -8.29 5.24 8.32
CA ALA A 192 -9.29 5.62 9.32
C ALA A 192 -10.29 4.50 9.60
N ILE A 193 -10.73 3.76 8.57
CA ILE A 193 -11.60 2.58 8.72
C ILE A 193 -10.90 1.46 9.49
N GLY A 194 -9.60 1.24 9.23
CA GLY A 194 -8.81 0.22 9.92
C GLY A 194 -8.37 0.62 11.33
N ALA A 195 -8.49 1.89 11.69
CA ALA A 195 -8.04 2.40 12.98
C ALA A 195 -8.90 1.91 14.15
N LYS A 196 -8.25 1.63 15.28
CA LYS A 196 -8.94 1.35 16.54
C LYS A 196 -9.20 2.67 17.28
N GLY A 197 -10.46 3.05 17.40
CA GLY A 197 -10.86 4.27 18.06
C GLY A 197 -10.71 5.52 17.17
N GLY A 198 -11.00 6.68 17.74
CA GLY A 198 -11.07 7.94 17.02
C GLY A 198 -12.35 8.10 16.19
N SER A 199 -12.44 9.24 15.54
CA SER A 199 -13.53 9.53 14.60
C SER A 199 -12.98 10.28 13.38
N TRP A 200 -13.73 10.21 12.28
CA TRP A 200 -13.32 10.83 11.03
C TRP A 200 -14.50 11.46 10.28
N SER A 201 -14.18 12.44 9.48
CA SER A 201 -15.11 13.09 8.56
C SER A 201 -14.53 13.08 7.16
N LEU A 202 -15.34 12.76 6.16
CA LEU A 202 -14.89 12.80 4.75
C LEU A 202 -14.57 14.24 4.34
N VAL A 203 -13.49 14.38 3.57
CA VAL A 203 -13.21 15.61 2.82
C VAL A 203 -13.89 15.52 1.48
N ASP A 204 -14.57 16.59 1.06
CA ASP A 204 -15.20 16.69 -0.25
C ASP A 204 -14.16 16.48 -1.37
N GLU A 205 -14.41 15.54 -2.27
CA GLU A 205 -13.52 15.21 -3.40
C GLU A 205 -13.34 16.38 -4.36
N ALA A 206 -14.28 17.33 -4.44
CA ALA A 206 -14.08 18.57 -5.20
C ALA A 206 -12.97 19.46 -4.63
N GLY A 207 -12.56 19.21 -3.39
CA GLY A 207 -11.52 19.96 -2.68
C GLY A 207 -10.08 19.59 -3.07
N TYR A 208 -9.84 18.50 -3.80
CA TYR A 208 -8.49 18.04 -4.16
C TYR A 208 -8.49 17.28 -5.49
N THR A 209 -7.31 17.10 -6.07
CA THR A 209 -7.13 16.25 -7.24
C THR A 209 -7.40 14.79 -6.87
N PRO A 210 -8.22 14.05 -7.64
CA PRO A 210 -8.52 12.65 -7.34
C PRO A 210 -7.27 11.80 -7.11
N ILE A 211 -7.31 10.95 -6.08
CA ILE A 211 -6.20 10.07 -5.73
C ILE A 211 -6.35 8.76 -6.52
N ASP A 212 -6.19 8.86 -7.85
CA ASP A 212 -6.31 7.72 -8.76
C ASP A 212 -5.08 6.82 -8.64
N GLN A 213 -5.30 5.57 -8.22
CA GLN A 213 -4.27 4.61 -7.91
C GLN A 213 -4.07 3.64 -9.07
N ALA A 214 -2.82 3.38 -9.39
CA ALA A 214 -2.44 2.46 -10.45
C ALA A 214 -1.35 1.49 -10.00
N LEU A 215 -1.27 0.34 -10.66
CA LEU A 215 -0.25 -0.67 -10.45
C LEU A 215 0.50 -0.96 -11.73
N VAL A 216 1.72 -1.50 -11.58
CA VAL A 216 2.55 -1.94 -12.70
C VAL A 216 3.51 -3.03 -12.24
N VAL A 217 3.79 -4.02 -13.10
CA VAL A 217 4.80 -5.06 -12.88
C VAL A 217 6.19 -4.49 -13.19
N CYS A 218 7.16 -4.72 -12.31
CA CYS A 218 8.50 -4.16 -12.43
C CYS A 218 9.53 -5.17 -12.92
N ASN A 219 10.60 -4.66 -13.56
CA ASN A 219 11.58 -5.46 -14.32
C ASN A 219 12.75 -5.95 -13.45
N HIS A 220 12.99 -5.33 -12.30
CA HIS A 220 14.11 -5.67 -11.41
C HIS A 220 13.77 -6.79 -10.40
N GLY A 221 12.50 -7.18 -10.32
CA GLY A 221 12.05 -8.30 -9.51
C GLY A 221 12.35 -9.66 -10.17
N ALA A 222 12.30 -10.70 -9.38
CA ALA A 222 12.58 -12.07 -9.83
C ALA A 222 11.31 -12.92 -10.00
N ASN A 223 10.12 -12.38 -9.70
CA ASN A 223 8.86 -13.12 -9.68
C ASN A 223 7.70 -12.38 -10.40
N ALA A 224 7.96 -11.92 -11.63
CA ALA A 224 6.95 -11.22 -12.44
C ALA A 224 5.67 -12.05 -12.66
N ALA A 225 5.76 -13.39 -12.68
CA ALA A 225 4.57 -14.24 -12.80
C ALA A 225 3.63 -14.12 -11.60
N ALA A 226 4.15 -14.12 -10.37
CA ALA A 226 3.37 -13.92 -9.17
C ALA A 226 2.85 -12.47 -9.07
N ALA A 227 3.65 -11.48 -9.54
CA ALA A 227 3.22 -10.08 -9.62
C ALA A 227 1.98 -9.92 -10.51
N ARG A 228 1.95 -10.54 -11.70
CA ARG A 228 0.78 -10.54 -12.59
C ARG A 228 -0.45 -11.21 -11.96
N LYS A 229 -0.26 -12.27 -11.17
CA LYS A 229 -1.34 -12.92 -10.43
C LYS A 229 -1.92 -12.02 -9.34
N LEU A 230 -1.07 -11.32 -8.57
CA LEU A 230 -1.55 -10.38 -7.56
C LEU A 230 -2.25 -9.18 -8.21
N ALA A 231 -1.73 -8.67 -9.32
CA ALA A 231 -2.38 -7.62 -10.11
C ALA A 231 -3.76 -8.07 -10.63
N ALA A 232 -3.91 -9.32 -11.08
CA ALA A 232 -5.20 -9.88 -11.48
C ALA A 232 -6.14 -10.03 -10.29
N PHE A 233 -5.67 -10.59 -9.16
CA PHE A 233 -6.45 -10.75 -7.93
C PHE A 233 -7.07 -9.43 -7.46
N LEU A 234 -6.32 -8.32 -7.53
CA LEU A 234 -6.83 -7.00 -7.15
C LEU A 234 -7.97 -6.50 -8.06
N SER A 235 -8.08 -7.04 -9.27
CA SER A 235 -9.15 -6.74 -10.24
C SER A 235 -10.29 -7.76 -10.23
N GLU A 236 -10.23 -8.80 -9.39
CA GLU A 236 -11.26 -9.82 -9.22
C GLU A 236 -12.25 -9.46 -8.10
N PRO A 237 -13.41 -10.11 -8.04
CA PRO A 237 -14.43 -9.84 -7.03
C PRO A 237 -13.91 -9.88 -5.59
N SER A 238 -12.98 -10.80 -5.27
CA SER A 238 -12.39 -10.93 -3.93
C SER A 238 -11.51 -9.72 -3.57
N GLY A 239 -10.63 -9.29 -4.48
CA GLY A 239 -9.80 -8.09 -4.29
C GLY A 239 -10.66 -6.83 -4.23
N HIS A 240 -11.64 -6.70 -5.11
CA HIS A 240 -12.60 -5.60 -5.12
C HIS A 240 -13.39 -5.49 -3.81
N ALA A 241 -13.85 -6.63 -3.25
CA ALA A 241 -14.58 -6.65 -1.98
C ALA A 241 -13.71 -6.11 -0.83
N ILE A 242 -12.42 -6.50 -0.78
CA ILE A 242 -11.50 -6.01 0.23
C ILE A 242 -11.24 -4.50 0.04
N LEU A 243 -10.96 -4.04 -1.16
CA LEU A 243 -10.72 -2.63 -1.43
C LEU A 243 -11.93 -1.76 -1.03
N ARG A 244 -13.16 -2.15 -1.41
CA ARG A 244 -14.39 -1.44 -1.00
C ARG A 244 -14.57 -1.43 0.52
N LYS A 245 -14.28 -2.54 1.20
CA LYS A 245 -14.36 -2.62 2.67
C LYS A 245 -13.52 -1.55 3.36
N TYR A 246 -12.35 -1.24 2.79
CA TYR A 246 -11.46 -0.17 3.28
C TYR A 246 -11.74 1.19 2.63
N GLY A 247 -12.89 1.36 1.99
CA GLY A 247 -13.37 2.65 1.52
C GLY A 247 -12.75 3.16 0.23
N PHE A 248 -12.01 2.33 -0.51
CA PHE A 248 -11.58 2.65 -1.87
C PHE A 248 -12.77 2.60 -2.83
N LEU A 249 -12.79 3.51 -3.81
CA LEU A 249 -13.63 3.40 -4.98
C LEU A 249 -12.91 2.56 -6.04
N LEU A 250 -13.65 1.75 -6.76
CA LEU A 250 -13.08 0.97 -7.86
C LEU A 250 -13.10 1.78 -9.16
N PRO A 251 -12.27 1.41 -10.16
CA PRO A 251 -12.29 2.06 -11.46
C PRO A 251 -13.70 2.12 -12.06
N GLY A 252 -14.12 3.31 -12.46
CA GLY A 252 -15.46 3.57 -13.00
C GLY A 252 -16.56 3.81 -11.95
N GLU A 253 -16.28 3.64 -10.66
CA GLU A 253 -17.24 4.02 -9.61
C GLU A 253 -17.17 5.53 -9.36
N ALA A 254 -18.36 6.15 -9.29
CA ALA A 254 -18.54 7.51 -8.78
C ALA A 254 -19.07 7.45 -7.36
N LEU A 255 -18.81 8.48 -6.56
CA LEU A 255 -19.54 8.65 -5.31
C LEU A 255 -21.03 8.68 -5.60
N ALA A 256 -21.81 7.91 -4.82
CA ALA A 256 -23.23 8.16 -4.76
C ALA A 256 -23.43 9.63 -4.38
N LYS A 257 -24.08 10.41 -5.23
CA LYS A 257 -24.47 11.77 -4.85
C LYS A 257 -25.31 11.64 -3.61
N THR A 258 -24.80 12.15 -2.48
CA THR A 258 -25.61 12.27 -1.26
C THR A 258 -26.80 13.17 -1.63
N PRO A 259 -28.04 12.75 -1.37
CA PRO A 259 -29.23 13.52 -1.69
C PRO A 259 -29.28 14.85 -0.96
#